data_1ed9925166699c4ecc112e33a89d45ec
#
_entry.id   1ed9925166699c4ecc112e33a89d45ec
#
_cell.length_a   1.000
_cell.length_b   1.000
_cell.length_c   1.000
_cell.angle_alpha   90.00
_cell.angle_beta   90.00
_cell.angle_gamma   90.00
#
_symmetry.space_group_name_H-M   'P 1'
#
loop_
_entity.id
_entity.type
_entity.pdbx_description
1 polymer ?
#
loop_
_entity_poly.entity_id
_entity_poly.type
_entity_poly.pdbx_seq_one_letter_code
_entity_poly.pdbx_strand_id
1 'polypeptide(L)'
;MAAGFLSALFPQVMLSEASPKAGSQCVFRGHSTGCLYLVDALAGDPEVLQADAETYYGELVKKSSSIPDVFSIPGGEEVKLEESCVYFVPLYRNNPTCKMLLLTDPKDKETVLAVYLNQCWWPVEDVVKTADPSRDGLISVQTFGERIVLFVLNYIIFGMLEGSSANDAFFLPHSATECAKIFWRNGEAVAFYSVKMKGSLCDGATSQCYLLPVLDTVFVRRKYRRSGLGMKMLDDFCQSFVAEDALGISCPISAAMYQVCQKFLQTYPEEQKRLWEVEAPGDWSQRVNIWLKIQMESSSSGRR
;
A
#
# COMPACT_ATOMS: atom_id res chain seq x y z
N MET A 1 23.71 -42.00 43.63
CA MET A 1 25.00 -42.02 42.91
C MET A 1 24.81 -41.28 41.58
N ALA A 2 25.50 -40.20 41.55
CA ALA A 2 26.12 -39.51 40.44
C ALA A 2 25.25 -38.93 39.33
N ALA A 3 25.13 -37.63 39.48
CA ALA A 3 24.81 -36.60 38.51
C ALA A 3 25.85 -36.53 37.37
N GLY A 4 25.39 -36.24 36.17
CA GLY A 4 26.25 -35.88 35.05
C GLY A 4 25.67 -34.65 34.35
N PHE A 5 26.18 -33.47 34.70
CA PHE A 5 25.98 -32.20 34.02
C PHE A 5 26.72 -32.21 32.69
N LEU A 6 26.06 -31.89 31.59
CA LEU A 6 26.68 -31.46 30.35
C LEU A 6 26.23 -30.04 30.03
N SER A 7 27.12 -29.12 30.37
CA SER A 7 27.07 -27.71 29.99
C SER A 7 27.46 -27.57 28.54
N ALA A 8 26.52 -27.12 27.67
CA ALA A 8 26.86 -26.71 26.32
C ALA A 8 27.20 -25.22 26.30
N LEU A 9 28.43 -24.94 25.96
CA LEU A 9 29.00 -23.60 25.74
C LEU A 9 28.37 -22.98 24.46
N PHE A 10 27.66 -21.89 24.64
CA PHE A 10 27.41 -20.95 23.56
C PHE A 10 28.52 -19.93 23.49
N PRO A 11 29.10 -19.63 22.33
CA PRO A 11 30.04 -18.52 22.22
C PRO A 11 29.29 -17.19 22.31
N GLN A 12 29.60 -16.40 23.30
CA GLN A 12 29.27 -14.99 23.41
C GLN A 12 29.90 -14.23 22.25
N VAL A 13 29.09 -13.79 21.29
CA VAL A 13 29.51 -12.79 20.32
C VAL A 13 29.51 -11.45 21.03
N MET A 14 30.67 -10.94 21.30
CA MET A 14 30.92 -9.58 21.79
C MET A 14 30.51 -8.62 20.70
N LEU A 15 29.36 -7.96 20.87
CA LEU A 15 28.99 -6.80 20.09
C LEU A 15 29.91 -5.65 20.50
N SER A 16 30.87 -5.34 19.64
CA SER A 16 31.67 -4.12 19.71
C SER A 16 30.74 -2.94 19.43
N GLU A 17 30.50 -2.10 20.42
CA GLU A 17 29.93 -0.78 20.27
C GLU A 17 30.87 0.11 19.44
N ALA A 18 30.68 0.15 18.15
CA ALA A 18 31.24 1.17 17.29
C ALA A 18 30.20 2.27 17.12
N SER A 19 30.39 3.40 17.82
CA SER A 19 29.68 4.65 17.54
C SER A 19 29.73 4.95 16.03
N PRO A 20 28.60 5.18 15.37
CA PRO A 20 28.61 5.57 13.96
C PRO A 20 29.18 6.99 13.86
N LYS A 21 30.30 7.13 13.15
CA LYS A 21 30.84 8.42 12.73
C LYS A 21 29.81 9.07 11.83
N ALA A 22 29.38 10.28 12.16
CA ALA A 22 28.60 11.15 11.30
C ALA A 22 29.29 11.25 9.93
N GLY A 23 28.55 10.89 8.86
CA GLY A 23 29.04 11.03 7.49
C GLY A 23 29.02 9.75 6.64
N SER A 24 28.29 8.70 7.03
CA SER A 24 28.11 7.53 6.15
C SER A 24 26.97 7.79 5.18
N GLN A 25 27.31 8.12 3.93
CA GLN A 25 26.42 8.03 2.78
C GLN A 25 25.81 6.62 2.75
N CYS A 26 24.51 6.50 3.03
CA CYS A 26 23.74 5.32 2.65
C CYS A 26 23.51 5.36 1.13
N VAL A 27 24.60 5.13 0.39
CA VAL A 27 24.52 4.87 -1.04
C VAL A 27 24.07 3.42 -1.19
N PHE A 28 22.88 3.21 -1.68
CA PHE A 28 22.42 1.90 -2.10
C PHE A 28 23.32 1.42 -3.24
N ARG A 29 24.38 0.66 -2.92
CA ARG A 29 25.18 -0.07 -3.90
C ARG A 29 24.34 -1.27 -4.33
N GLY A 30 23.69 -1.13 -5.50
CA GLY A 30 23.14 -2.27 -6.22
C GLY A 30 24.25 -3.30 -6.50
N HIS A 31 23.84 -4.58 -6.37
CA HIS A 31 24.56 -5.78 -6.73
C HIS A 31 25.67 -6.24 -5.79
N SER A 32 25.27 -6.88 -4.69
CA SER A 32 26.01 -8.02 -4.14
C SER A 32 25.04 -8.86 -3.29
N THR A 33 25.13 -10.16 -3.40
CA THR A 33 24.41 -11.27 -2.77
C THR A 33 23.90 -10.93 -1.37
N GLY A 34 22.58 -10.64 -1.25
CA GLY A 34 21.94 -10.31 0.00
C GLY A 34 21.19 -8.96 -0.01
N CYS A 35 20.54 -8.57 -1.11
CA CYS A 35 19.69 -7.38 -1.16
C CYS A 35 18.54 -7.54 -0.16
N LEU A 36 18.62 -6.89 0.99
CA LEU A 36 17.50 -6.72 1.89
C LEU A 36 16.56 -5.66 1.29
N TYR A 37 15.32 -6.03 1.03
CA TYR A 37 14.28 -5.06 0.72
C TYR A 37 13.61 -4.56 2.01
N LEU A 38 12.98 -3.40 1.92
CA LEU A 38 12.38 -2.74 3.08
C LEU A 38 11.41 -3.64 3.84
N VAL A 39 10.50 -4.32 3.13
CA VAL A 39 9.48 -5.20 3.72
C VAL A 39 10.09 -6.37 4.50
N ASP A 40 11.27 -6.81 4.11
CA ASP A 40 11.99 -7.92 4.75
C ASP A 40 12.83 -7.44 5.96
N ALA A 41 13.22 -6.15 5.97
CA ALA A 41 14.10 -5.56 6.97
C ALA A 41 13.36 -4.87 8.13
N LEU A 42 12.07 -4.56 7.95
CA LEU A 42 11.29 -3.83 8.93
C LEU A 42 10.81 -4.73 10.06
N ALA A 43 11.70 -4.88 11.06
CA ALA A 43 11.36 -5.46 12.36
C ALA A 43 11.12 -4.37 13.44
N GLY A 44 11.16 -3.08 13.06
CA GLY A 44 11.16 -1.96 13.99
C GLY A 44 9.77 -1.53 14.47
N ASP A 45 9.79 -0.90 15.65
CA ASP A 45 8.64 -0.19 16.21
C ASP A 45 8.37 1.08 15.37
N PRO A 46 7.10 1.33 14.95
CA PRO A 46 6.72 2.54 14.23
C PRO A 46 7.17 3.85 14.90
N GLU A 47 7.17 3.91 16.23
CA GLU A 47 7.59 5.09 16.99
C GLU A 47 9.08 5.37 16.82
N VAL A 48 9.91 4.33 16.79
CA VAL A 48 11.37 4.46 16.60
C VAL A 48 11.67 4.94 15.18
N LEU A 49 11.00 4.39 14.18
CA LEU A 49 11.18 4.79 12.78
C LEU A 49 10.79 6.25 12.54
N GLN A 50 9.75 6.72 13.21
CA GLN A 50 9.35 8.11 13.15
C GLN A 50 10.36 9.03 13.83
N ALA A 51 10.83 8.68 15.03
CA ALA A 51 11.83 9.46 15.76
C ALA A 51 13.14 9.60 14.95
N ASP A 52 13.55 8.54 14.27
CA ASP A 52 14.71 8.57 13.35
C ASP A 52 14.48 9.54 12.19
N ALA A 53 13.28 9.52 11.57
CA ALA A 53 12.95 10.41 10.47
C ALA A 53 12.88 11.88 10.92
N GLU A 54 12.33 12.16 12.08
CA GLU A 54 12.28 13.50 12.66
C GLU A 54 13.70 14.03 13.01
N THR A 55 14.56 13.15 13.53
CA THR A 55 15.97 13.48 13.82
C THR A 55 16.71 13.82 12.53
N TYR A 56 16.57 12.96 11.49
CA TYR A 56 17.17 13.20 10.19
C TYR A 56 16.70 14.52 9.57
N TYR A 57 15.40 14.79 9.57
CA TYR A 57 14.83 16.04 9.05
C TYR A 57 15.38 17.26 9.81
N GLY A 58 15.45 17.19 11.13
CA GLY A 58 16.04 18.26 11.97
C GLY A 58 17.52 18.52 11.68
N GLU A 59 18.30 17.51 11.31
CA GLU A 59 19.68 17.66 10.87
C GLU A 59 19.76 18.26 9.45
N LEU A 60 18.89 17.81 8.55
CA LEU A 60 18.82 18.33 7.18
C LEU A 60 18.57 19.86 7.16
N VAL A 61 17.61 20.33 7.96
CA VAL A 61 17.28 21.75 8.09
C VAL A 61 18.47 22.55 8.66
N LYS A 62 19.23 21.99 9.62
CA LYS A 62 20.39 22.65 10.22
C LYS A 62 21.61 22.70 9.28
N LYS A 63 21.74 21.74 8.37
CA LYS A 63 22.88 21.63 7.43
C LYS A 63 22.84 22.61 6.24
N SER A 64 21.96 23.59 6.24
CA SER A 64 21.72 24.56 5.15
C SER A 64 22.97 25.28 4.58
N SER A 65 24.16 25.09 5.16
CA SER A 65 25.42 25.74 4.73
C SER A 65 26.56 24.78 4.36
N SER A 66 26.38 23.46 4.44
CA SER A 66 27.38 22.46 4.07
C SER A 66 27.08 21.84 2.69
N ILE A 67 28.01 21.06 2.16
CA ILE A 67 27.82 20.32 0.91
C ILE A 67 26.54 19.49 1.03
N PRO A 68 25.53 19.69 0.14
CA PRO A 68 24.28 18.97 0.25
C PRO A 68 24.49 17.47 0.01
N ASP A 69 23.83 16.64 0.83
CA ASP A 69 23.73 15.23 0.55
C ASP A 69 22.92 15.02 -0.74
N VAL A 70 23.23 13.97 -1.49
CA VAL A 70 22.55 13.64 -2.75
C VAL A 70 21.91 12.25 -2.66
N PHE A 71 20.74 12.13 -3.28
CA PHE A 71 20.06 10.85 -3.48
C PHE A 71 20.19 10.45 -4.94
N SER A 72 20.76 9.27 -5.18
CA SER A 72 20.92 8.72 -6.54
C SER A 72 19.68 7.90 -6.92
N ILE A 73 18.96 8.35 -7.95
CA ILE A 73 17.79 7.64 -8.49
C ILE A 73 18.28 6.44 -9.33
N PRO A 74 17.56 5.30 -9.32
CA PRO A 74 17.82 4.23 -10.28
C PRO A 74 17.72 4.75 -11.72
N GLY A 75 18.83 4.83 -12.43
CA GLY A 75 18.95 5.47 -13.77
C GLY A 75 20.04 6.55 -13.86
N GLY A 76 20.67 6.90 -12.71
CA GLY A 76 21.88 7.73 -12.65
C GLY A 76 21.66 9.23 -12.48
N GLU A 77 20.44 9.69 -12.33
CA GLU A 77 20.15 11.08 -11.95
C GLU A 77 20.34 11.27 -10.44
N GLU A 78 20.98 12.36 -10.04
CA GLU A 78 21.21 12.72 -8.65
C GLU A 78 20.30 13.87 -8.22
N VAL A 79 19.61 13.70 -7.11
CA VAL A 79 18.75 14.72 -6.49
C VAL A 79 19.40 15.21 -5.21
N LYS A 80 19.55 16.52 -5.07
CA LYS A 80 20.02 17.14 -3.83
C LYS A 80 18.95 17.01 -2.75
N LEU A 81 19.38 16.58 -1.57
CA LEU A 81 18.51 16.50 -0.40
C LEU A 81 18.43 17.87 0.26
N GLU A 82 17.34 18.58 -0.01
CA GLU A 82 17.07 19.93 0.53
C GLU A 82 15.72 19.92 1.25
N GLU A 83 15.57 20.79 2.24
CA GLU A 83 14.31 20.95 2.99
C GLU A 83 13.09 21.15 2.07
N SER A 84 13.29 21.87 0.96
CA SER A 84 12.23 22.17 -0.02
C SER A 84 11.68 20.95 -0.77
N CYS A 85 12.40 19.83 -0.75
CA CYS A 85 12.06 18.58 -1.47
C CYS A 85 11.57 17.48 -0.54
N VAL A 86 11.55 17.73 0.79
CA VAL A 86 11.27 16.72 1.79
C VAL A 86 10.09 17.15 2.66
N TYR A 87 9.12 16.27 2.86
CA TYR A 87 7.97 16.58 3.71
C TYR A 87 7.38 15.33 4.38
N PHE A 88 6.68 15.56 5.51
CA PHE A 88 5.99 14.51 6.24
C PHE A 88 4.54 14.35 5.78
N VAL A 89 4.09 13.11 5.63
CA VAL A 89 2.69 12.76 5.42
C VAL A 89 2.23 11.74 6.47
N PRO A 90 0.97 11.77 6.92
CA PRO A 90 0.45 10.72 7.78
C PRO A 90 0.47 9.37 7.07
N LEU A 91 0.95 8.31 7.75
CA LEU A 91 0.88 6.94 7.25
C LEU A 91 -0.56 6.41 7.29
N TYR A 92 -1.35 6.85 8.27
CA TYR A 92 -2.73 6.42 8.49
C TYR A 92 -3.68 7.61 8.59
N ARG A 93 -4.87 7.49 7.98
CA ARG A 93 -5.90 8.52 8.02
C ARG A 93 -6.41 8.80 9.43
N ASN A 94 -6.51 7.78 10.27
CA ASN A 94 -7.03 7.85 11.63
C ASN A 94 -5.95 8.03 12.71
N ASN A 95 -4.68 8.09 12.32
CA ASN A 95 -3.56 8.31 13.24
C ASN A 95 -2.55 9.30 12.61
N PRO A 96 -2.73 10.61 12.80
CA PRO A 96 -1.85 11.63 12.23
C PRO A 96 -0.48 11.71 12.93
N THR A 97 -0.28 11.01 14.04
CA THR A 97 1.01 11.00 14.76
C THR A 97 2.03 10.12 14.08
N CYS A 98 1.61 9.03 13.41
CA CYS A 98 2.50 8.17 12.63
C CYS A 98 2.69 8.75 11.23
N LYS A 99 3.89 9.27 10.94
CA LYS A 99 4.20 10.00 9.69
C LYS A 99 5.33 9.33 8.93
N MET A 100 5.25 9.44 7.61
CA MET A 100 6.29 9.04 6.67
C MET A 100 7.00 10.27 6.12
N LEU A 101 8.32 10.23 6.01
CA LEU A 101 9.11 11.27 5.37
C LEU A 101 9.31 10.90 3.90
N LEU A 102 8.89 11.78 3.00
CA LEU A 102 8.93 11.59 1.55
C LEU A 102 9.91 12.57 0.90
N LEU A 103 10.61 12.09 -0.13
CA LEU A 103 11.43 12.90 -1.03
C LEU A 103 10.70 13.08 -2.35
N THR A 104 10.56 14.32 -2.81
CA THR A 104 9.97 14.66 -4.12
C THR A 104 10.99 15.17 -5.10
N ASP A 105 10.64 15.11 -6.37
CA ASP A 105 11.42 15.73 -7.43
C ASP A 105 11.43 17.27 -7.25
N PRO A 106 12.60 17.92 -7.24
CA PRO A 106 12.70 19.36 -7.16
C PRO A 106 11.98 20.10 -8.29
N LYS A 107 11.85 19.46 -9.46
CA LYS A 107 11.20 20.02 -10.66
C LYS A 107 9.68 19.78 -10.66
N ASP A 108 9.23 18.71 -9.99
CA ASP A 108 7.84 18.31 -9.92
C ASP A 108 7.52 17.76 -8.52
N LYS A 109 7.01 18.64 -7.65
CA LYS A 109 6.68 18.31 -6.27
C LYS A 109 5.56 17.26 -6.10
N GLU A 110 4.86 16.94 -7.17
CA GLU A 110 3.85 15.88 -7.17
C GLU A 110 4.48 14.49 -7.38
N THR A 111 5.71 14.44 -7.91
CA THR A 111 6.44 13.18 -8.12
C THR A 111 7.25 12.80 -6.88
N VAL A 112 6.83 11.76 -6.18
CA VAL A 112 7.57 11.16 -5.06
C VAL A 112 8.63 10.20 -5.60
N LEU A 113 9.88 10.40 -5.19
CA LEU A 113 11.04 9.62 -5.61
C LEU A 113 11.41 8.52 -4.62
N ALA A 114 11.35 8.85 -3.32
CA ALA A 114 11.79 7.95 -2.26
C ALA A 114 11.04 8.18 -0.94
N VAL A 115 11.14 7.18 -0.07
CA VAL A 115 10.60 7.17 1.29
C VAL A 115 11.77 6.97 2.26
N TYR A 116 11.82 7.74 3.35
CA TYR A 116 12.84 7.58 4.39
C TYR A 116 12.38 6.62 5.46
N LEU A 117 13.12 5.52 5.64
CA LEU A 117 12.83 4.48 6.61
C LEU A 117 14.11 3.81 7.06
N ASN A 118 14.20 3.51 8.36
CA ASN A 118 15.34 2.80 8.94
C ASN A 118 16.68 3.44 8.54
N GLN A 119 16.79 4.76 8.73
CA GLN A 119 17.98 5.58 8.47
C GLN A 119 18.43 5.62 7.00
N CYS A 120 17.59 5.18 6.06
CA CYS A 120 17.91 5.14 4.64
C CYS A 120 16.75 5.69 3.78
N TRP A 121 17.11 6.28 2.63
CA TRP A 121 16.16 6.59 1.57
C TRP A 121 15.95 5.37 0.68
N TRP A 122 14.69 4.98 0.51
CA TRP A 122 14.27 3.86 -0.32
C TRP A 122 13.54 4.37 -1.56
N PRO A 123 14.03 4.08 -2.78
CA PRO A 123 13.26 4.38 -3.99
C PRO A 123 11.87 3.76 -3.93
N VAL A 124 10.84 4.49 -4.39
CA VAL A 124 9.45 4.03 -4.38
C VAL A 124 9.29 2.63 -4.97
N GLU A 125 10.00 2.36 -6.09
CA GLU A 125 9.97 1.05 -6.75
C GLU A 125 10.60 -0.09 -5.93
N ASP A 126 11.51 0.22 -4.99
CA ASP A 126 12.16 -0.80 -4.16
C ASP A 126 11.38 -1.07 -2.86
N VAL A 127 10.59 -0.09 -2.38
CA VAL A 127 9.68 -0.31 -1.24
C VAL A 127 8.65 -1.40 -1.52
N VAL A 128 8.21 -1.53 -2.78
CA VAL A 128 7.17 -2.50 -3.18
C VAL A 128 7.73 -3.87 -3.59
N LYS A 129 8.99 -4.17 -3.22
CA LYS A 129 9.65 -5.44 -3.51
C LYS A 129 10.04 -6.18 -2.23
N THR A 130 10.26 -7.49 -2.35
CA THR A 130 10.83 -8.37 -1.33
C THR A 130 11.92 -9.24 -1.95
N ALA A 131 12.90 -9.66 -1.14
CA ALA A 131 13.95 -10.60 -1.56
C ALA A 131 13.42 -12.03 -1.74
N ASP A 132 12.22 -12.32 -1.22
CA ASP A 132 11.59 -13.63 -1.34
C ASP A 132 10.79 -13.74 -2.65
N PRO A 133 11.32 -14.42 -3.70
CA PRO A 133 10.62 -14.60 -4.97
C PRO A 133 9.43 -15.56 -4.86
N SER A 134 9.31 -16.33 -3.76
CA SER A 134 8.17 -17.20 -3.48
C SER A 134 6.94 -16.42 -3.00
N ARG A 135 7.12 -15.15 -2.62
CA ARG A 135 6.02 -14.27 -2.25
C ARG A 135 5.20 -13.94 -3.50
N ASP A 136 4.13 -14.69 -3.70
CA ASP A 136 3.27 -14.64 -4.88
C ASP A 136 1.79 -14.78 -4.49
N GLY A 137 0.88 -14.20 -5.31
CA GLY A 137 -0.56 -14.23 -5.08
C GLY A 137 -1.06 -13.16 -4.12
N LEU A 138 -2.32 -13.32 -3.69
CA LEU A 138 -3.00 -12.40 -2.77
C LEU A 138 -2.65 -12.73 -1.31
N ILE A 139 -1.99 -11.80 -0.64
CA ILE A 139 -1.57 -11.93 0.76
C ILE A 139 -2.19 -10.81 1.59
N SER A 140 -2.82 -11.18 2.72
CA SER A 140 -3.42 -10.23 3.66
C SER A 140 -2.34 -9.36 4.30
N VAL A 141 -2.64 -8.06 4.41
CA VAL A 141 -1.77 -7.08 5.07
C VAL A 141 -1.84 -7.24 6.58
N GLN A 142 -0.79 -7.74 7.17
CA GLN A 142 -0.72 -8.04 8.61
C GLN A 142 0.42 -7.31 9.31
N THR A 143 1.59 -7.22 8.65
CA THR A 143 2.79 -6.65 9.26
C THR A 143 2.89 -5.14 8.99
N PHE A 144 3.71 -4.45 9.81
CA PHE A 144 3.97 -3.03 9.62
C PHE A 144 4.64 -2.76 8.25
N GLY A 145 5.58 -3.60 7.83
CA GLY A 145 6.20 -3.50 6.51
C GLY A 145 5.19 -3.58 5.37
N GLU A 146 4.21 -4.51 5.46
CA GLU A 146 3.12 -4.61 4.48
C GLU A 146 2.19 -3.39 4.51
N ARG A 147 1.99 -2.75 5.68
CA ARG A 147 1.25 -1.48 5.78
C ARG A 147 1.96 -0.36 5.03
N ILE A 148 3.28 -0.31 5.10
CA ILE A 148 4.08 0.66 4.32
C ILE A 148 3.97 0.36 2.82
N VAL A 149 4.08 -0.90 2.39
CA VAL A 149 3.86 -1.29 0.98
C VAL A 149 2.46 -0.87 0.52
N LEU A 150 1.43 -1.12 1.33
CA LEU A 150 0.07 -0.70 1.01
C LEU A 150 -0.05 0.83 0.89
N PHE A 151 0.58 1.58 1.81
CA PHE A 151 0.62 3.04 1.75
C PHE A 151 1.29 3.52 0.46
N VAL A 152 2.43 2.96 0.09
CA VAL A 152 3.14 3.32 -1.14
C VAL A 152 2.30 3.00 -2.38
N LEU A 153 1.66 1.83 -2.44
CA LEU A 153 0.78 1.46 -3.55
C LEU A 153 -0.43 2.39 -3.66
N ASN A 154 -1.08 2.73 -2.53
CA ASN A 154 -2.30 3.52 -2.51
C ASN A 154 -2.03 5.02 -2.66
N TYR A 155 -1.23 5.58 -1.75
CA TYR A 155 -1.05 7.02 -1.66
C TYR A 155 -0.08 7.55 -2.72
N ILE A 156 1.06 6.87 -2.91
CA ILE A 156 2.11 7.35 -3.80
C ILE A 156 1.85 6.87 -5.24
N ILE A 157 1.83 5.54 -5.48
CA ILE A 157 1.77 5.04 -6.85
C ILE A 157 0.41 5.30 -7.47
N PHE A 158 -0.68 4.91 -6.79
CA PHE A 158 -2.02 5.11 -7.32
C PHE A 158 -2.43 6.59 -7.26
N GLY A 159 -2.24 7.25 -6.12
CA GLY A 159 -2.69 8.62 -5.92
C GLY A 159 -1.89 9.66 -6.69
N MET A 160 -0.56 9.55 -6.71
CA MET A 160 0.31 10.61 -7.23
C MET A 160 0.94 10.24 -8.58
N LEU A 161 1.42 9.01 -8.77
CA LEU A 161 2.20 8.64 -9.95
C LEU A 161 1.38 8.07 -11.10
N GLU A 162 0.34 7.29 -10.82
CA GLU A 162 -0.48 6.61 -11.82
C GLU A 162 -1.93 7.09 -11.85
N GLY A 163 -2.34 8.00 -10.97
CA GLY A 163 -3.66 8.61 -10.95
C GLY A 163 -3.95 9.37 -12.24
N SER A 164 -5.24 9.51 -12.56
CA SER A 164 -5.68 10.38 -13.65
C SER A 164 -5.88 11.77 -13.07
N SER A 165 -5.20 12.76 -13.61
CA SER A 165 -5.38 14.19 -13.28
C SER A 165 -6.80 14.73 -13.54
N ALA A 166 -7.66 13.93 -14.16
CA ALA A 166 -9.05 14.30 -14.44
C ALA A 166 -10.02 14.05 -13.27
N ASN A 167 -9.58 13.34 -12.24
CA ASN A 167 -10.38 13.12 -11.04
C ASN A 167 -9.70 13.85 -9.88
N ASP A 168 -10.32 14.91 -9.39
CA ASP A 168 -9.97 15.61 -8.12
C ASP A 168 -10.17 14.72 -6.88
N ALA A 169 -10.03 13.42 -7.02
CA ALA A 169 -10.12 12.46 -5.92
C ALA A 169 -8.82 12.52 -5.10
N PHE A 170 -8.90 13.17 -3.95
CA PHE A 170 -7.83 13.12 -2.96
C PHE A 170 -7.71 11.69 -2.43
N PHE A 171 -6.62 11.02 -2.78
CA PHE A 171 -6.31 9.71 -2.22
C PHE A 171 -5.79 9.90 -0.79
N LEU A 172 -6.63 9.54 0.15
CA LEU A 172 -6.24 9.56 1.57
C LEU A 172 -5.55 8.24 1.94
N PRO A 173 -4.61 8.26 2.87
CA PRO A 173 -4.08 7.03 3.46
C PRO A 173 -5.20 6.17 4.05
N HIS A 174 -5.00 4.87 4.05
CA HIS A 174 -5.92 3.95 4.70
C HIS A 174 -5.87 4.11 6.23
N SER A 175 -6.87 3.59 6.91
CA SER A 175 -6.85 3.41 8.36
C SER A 175 -5.78 2.37 8.75
N ALA A 176 -5.21 2.47 9.95
CA ALA A 176 -4.28 1.46 10.49
C ALA A 176 -4.91 0.05 10.56
N THR A 177 -6.23 0.00 10.72
CA THR A 177 -7.02 -1.25 10.82
C THR A 177 -7.69 -1.65 9.50
N GLU A 178 -7.36 -0.99 8.38
CA GLU A 178 -7.95 -1.31 7.09
C GLU A 178 -7.70 -2.78 6.71
N CYS A 179 -8.77 -3.48 6.35
CA CYS A 179 -8.66 -4.82 5.80
C CYS A 179 -8.23 -4.72 4.34
N ALA A 180 -7.08 -5.26 4.00
CA ALA A 180 -6.54 -5.20 2.64
C ALA A 180 -5.73 -6.45 2.31
N LYS A 181 -5.67 -6.77 1.01
CA LYS A 181 -4.74 -7.78 0.47
C LYS A 181 -3.90 -7.16 -0.64
N ILE A 182 -2.61 -7.49 -0.64
CA ILE A 182 -1.67 -7.12 -1.68
C ILE A 182 -1.48 -8.31 -2.61
N PHE A 183 -1.54 -8.07 -3.91
CA PHE A 183 -1.21 -9.06 -4.91
C PHE A 183 0.29 -8.98 -5.20
N TRP A 184 1.00 -10.04 -4.87
CA TRP A 184 2.42 -10.19 -5.14
C TRP A 184 2.63 -11.01 -6.40
N ARG A 185 3.67 -10.69 -7.16
CA ARG A 185 4.11 -11.44 -8.33
C ARG A 185 5.63 -11.48 -8.34
N ASN A 186 6.21 -12.67 -8.14
CA ASN A 186 7.66 -12.86 -8.09
C ASN A 186 8.36 -11.89 -7.12
N GLY A 187 7.79 -11.67 -5.95
CA GLY A 187 8.34 -10.76 -4.94
C GLY A 187 8.11 -9.27 -5.18
N GLU A 188 7.31 -8.87 -6.18
CA GLU A 188 6.90 -7.49 -6.39
C GLU A 188 5.40 -7.31 -6.11
N ALA A 189 5.04 -6.26 -5.36
CA ALA A 189 3.66 -5.87 -5.11
C ALA A 189 3.10 -5.15 -6.33
N VAL A 190 2.15 -5.79 -7.02
CA VAL A 190 1.66 -5.36 -8.34
C VAL A 190 0.25 -4.80 -8.34
N ALA A 191 -0.52 -5.13 -7.30
CA ALA A 191 -1.91 -4.71 -7.14
C ALA A 191 -2.32 -4.82 -5.67
N PHE A 192 -3.43 -4.21 -5.30
CA PHE A 192 -4.07 -4.42 -4.00
C PHE A 192 -5.58 -4.18 -4.10
N TYR A 193 -6.30 -4.67 -3.12
CA TYR A 193 -7.65 -4.23 -2.82
C TYR A 193 -7.84 -4.05 -1.32
N SER A 194 -8.79 -3.17 -0.93
CA SER A 194 -9.21 -2.98 0.45
C SER A 194 -10.70 -3.23 0.63
N VAL A 195 -11.08 -3.57 1.84
CA VAL A 195 -12.46 -3.92 2.21
C VAL A 195 -12.90 -3.14 3.43
N LYS A 196 -14.03 -2.48 3.33
CA LYS A 196 -14.79 -1.99 4.48
C LYS A 196 -15.59 -3.15 5.06
N MET A 197 -15.21 -3.57 6.26
CA MET A 197 -15.85 -4.70 6.92
C MET A 197 -17.25 -4.32 7.42
N LYS A 198 -18.19 -5.26 7.30
CA LYS A 198 -19.50 -5.14 7.95
C LYS A 198 -19.33 -4.80 9.43
N GLY A 199 -20.04 -3.78 9.91
CA GLY A 199 -19.90 -3.27 11.28
C GLY A 199 -18.77 -2.27 11.49
N SER A 200 -17.89 -2.02 10.51
CA SER A 200 -16.89 -0.94 10.60
C SER A 200 -17.54 0.43 10.36
N LEU A 201 -17.00 1.47 11.02
CA LEU A 201 -17.49 2.84 10.86
C LEU A 201 -17.30 3.35 9.42
N CYS A 202 -18.32 4.02 8.89
CA CYS A 202 -18.25 4.63 7.56
C CYS A 202 -17.31 5.84 7.55
N ASP A 203 -17.37 6.64 8.62
CA ASP A 203 -16.51 7.80 8.84
C ASP A 203 -16.27 8.03 10.34
N GLY A 204 -15.43 9.03 10.66
CA GLY A 204 -15.17 9.39 12.06
C GLY A 204 -16.18 10.38 12.67
N ALA A 205 -17.17 10.84 11.89
CA ALA A 205 -18.11 11.89 12.30
C ALA A 205 -19.50 11.33 12.64
N THR A 206 -19.88 10.23 11.99
CA THR A 206 -21.19 9.56 12.22
C THR A 206 -20.98 8.22 12.92
N SER A 207 -22.01 7.78 13.66
CA SER A 207 -22.02 6.43 14.27
C SER A 207 -22.47 5.34 13.28
N GLN A 208 -22.54 5.67 11.98
CA GLN A 208 -22.99 4.73 10.96
C GLN A 208 -21.93 3.69 10.65
N CYS A 209 -22.35 2.43 10.58
CA CYS A 209 -21.48 1.31 10.26
C CYS A 209 -21.91 0.67 8.93
N TYR A 210 -20.95 0.14 8.19
CA TYR A 210 -21.24 -0.64 6.99
C TYR A 210 -22.15 -1.84 7.30
N LEU A 211 -23.21 -2.03 6.51
CA LEU A 211 -24.19 -3.09 6.70
C LEU A 211 -23.81 -4.40 6.00
N LEU A 212 -22.80 -4.37 5.15
CA LEU A 212 -22.26 -5.50 4.40
C LEU A 212 -20.76 -5.28 4.16
N PRO A 213 -19.98 -6.34 3.82
CA PRO A 213 -18.61 -6.16 3.34
C PRO A 213 -18.61 -5.40 2.02
N VAL A 214 -17.77 -4.36 1.91
CA VAL A 214 -17.67 -3.53 0.70
C VAL A 214 -16.24 -3.51 0.19
N LEU A 215 -16.04 -3.95 -1.04
CA LEU A 215 -14.80 -3.78 -1.80
C LEU A 215 -14.63 -2.29 -2.08
N ASP A 216 -13.70 -1.64 -1.38
CA ASP A 216 -13.60 -0.17 -1.37
C ASP A 216 -12.62 0.34 -2.42
N THR A 217 -11.37 -0.08 -2.35
CA THR A 217 -10.35 0.31 -3.32
C THR A 217 -9.82 -0.91 -4.04
N VAL A 218 -9.71 -0.82 -5.36
CA VAL A 218 -9.08 -1.82 -6.21
C VAL A 218 -8.09 -1.13 -7.12
N PHE A 219 -6.84 -1.50 -7.02
CA PHE A 219 -5.77 -0.92 -7.83
C PHE A 219 -4.89 -1.98 -8.46
N VAL A 220 -4.54 -1.79 -9.72
CA VAL A 220 -3.54 -2.58 -10.46
C VAL A 220 -2.55 -1.60 -11.08
N ARG A 221 -1.26 -1.76 -10.79
CA ARG A 221 -0.18 -0.95 -11.35
C ARG A 221 -0.25 -0.99 -12.87
N ARG A 222 -0.03 0.15 -13.52
CA ARG A 222 -0.24 0.35 -14.96
C ARG A 222 0.44 -0.74 -15.81
N LYS A 223 1.68 -1.10 -15.47
CA LYS A 223 2.46 -2.13 -16.17
C LYS A 223 1.90 -3.56 -16.06
N TYR A 224 0.98 -3.80 -15.11
CA TYR A 224 0.36 -5.12 -14.86
C TYR A 224 -1.14 -5.18 -15.22
N ARG A 225 -1.70 -4.07 -15.72
CA ARG A 225 -3.10 -4.02 -16.16
C ARG A 225 -3.35 -4.98 -17.32
N ARG A 226 -4.61 -5.37 -17.52
CA ARG A 226 -5.08 -6.31 -18.56
C ARG A 226 -4.51 -7.73 -18.46
N SER A 227 -3.93 -8.10 -17.34
CA SER A 227 -3.41 -9.45 -17.05
C SER A 227 -4.36 -10.31 -16.19
N GLY A 228 -5.62 -9.90 -16.05
CA GLY A 228 -6.65 -10.65 -15.31
C GLY A 228 -6.64 -10.43 -13.80
N LEU A 229 -5.78 -9.55 -13.25
CA LEU A 229 -5.66 -9.34 -11.80
C LEU A 229 -6.95 -8.83 -11.16
N GLY A 230 -7.69 -7.94 -11.84
CA GLY A 230 -8.98 -7.45 -11.35
C GLY A 230 -10.00 -8.57 -11.15
N MET A 231 -10.06 -9.53 -12.09
CA MET A 231 -10.90 -10.72 -11.97
C MET A 231 -10.51 -11.59 -10.76
N LYS A 232 -9.21 -11.81 -10.56
CA LYS A 232 -8.69 -12.61 -9.44
C LYS A 232 -8.96 -11.95 -8.09
N MET A 233 -8.84 -10.62 -8.00
CA MET A 233 -9.13 -9.87 -6.77
C MET A 233 -10.62 -9.89 -6.44
N LEU A 234 -11.49 -9.78 -7.45
CA LEU A 234 -12.95 -9.85 -7.25
C LEU A 234 -13.39 -11.26 -6.85
N ASP A 235 -12.80 -12.29 -7.46
CA ASP A 235 -13.04 -13.69 -7.08
C ASP A 235 -12.61 -13.95 -5.65
N ASP A 236 -11.40 -13.57 -5.26
CA ASP A 236 -10.89 -13.72 -3.89
C ASP A 236 -11.75 -12.97 -2.87
N PHE A 237 -12.26 -11.78 -3.22
CA PHE A 237 -13.21 -11.04 -2.38
C PHE A 237 -14.50 -11.83 -2.18
N CYS A 238 -15.13 -12.33 -3.26
CA CYS A 238 -16.36 -13.11 -3.18
C CYS A 238 -16.17 -14.40 -2.37
N GLN A 239 -15.04 -15.09 -2.54
CA GLN A 239 -14.69 -16.30 -1.79
C GLN A 239 -14.39 -16.00 -0.31
N SER A 240 -13.76 -14.87 0.00
CA SER A 240 -13.47 -14.45 1.37
C SER A 240 -14.74 -14.21 2.20
N PHE A 241 -15.86 -13.91 1.54
CA PHE A 241 -17.14 -13.60 2.16
C PHE A 241 -18.28 -14.51 1.67
N VAL A 242 -18.00 -15.77 1.40
CA VAL A 242 -18.96 -16.73 0.85
C VAL A 242 -20.24 -16.88 1.69
N ALA A 243 -20.16 -16.63 3.00
CA ALA A 243 -21.29 -16.72 3.93
C ALA A 243 -22.23 -15.50 3.92
N GLU A 244 -21.85 -14.41 3.25
CA GLU A 244 -22.66 -13.19 3.19
C GLU A 244 -23.58 -13.25 1.96
N ASP A 245 -24.86 -12.92 2.13
CA ASP A 245 -25.86 -12.93 1.07
C ASP A 245 -25.70 -11.73 0.12
N ALA A 246 -25.02 -10.67 0.55
CA ALA A 246 -24.77 -9.47 -0.24
C ALA A 246 -23.36 -8.93 -0.03
N LEU A 247 -22.71 -8.53 -1.11
CA LEU A 247 -21.39 -7.94 -1.15
C LEU A 247 -21.43 -6.61 -1.91
N GLY A 248 -20.78 -5.59 -1.38
CA GLY A 248 -20.73 -4.27 -1.99
C GLY A 248 -19.45 -4.02 -2.77
N ILE A 249 -19.55 -3.15 -3.77
CA ILE A 249 -18.42 -2.45 -4.40
C ILE A 249 -18.71 -0.97 -4.24
N SER A 250 -17.74 -0.22 -3.73
CA SER A 250 -17.90 1.21 -3.40
C SER A 250 -18.26 2.04 -4.63
N CYS A 251 -19.29 2.88 -4.49
CA CYS A 251 -19.74 3.81 -5.53
C CYS A 251 -18.86 5.09 -5.52
N PRO A 252 -18.52 5.66 -6.68
CA PRO A 252 -18.84 5.20 -8.03
C PRO A 252 -17.86 4.12 -8.53
N ILE A 253 -18.38 3.10 -9.20
CA ILE A 253 -17.56 2.09 -9.85
C ILE A 253 -16.90 2.70 -11.09
N SER A 254 -15.57 2.63 -11.20
CA SER A 254 -14.83 3.10 -12.37
C SER A 254 -15.21 2.29 -13.63
N ALA A 255 -15.11 2.90 -14.82
CA ALA A 255 -15.38 2.22 -16.08
C ALA A 255 -14.57 0.93 -16.27
N ALA A 256 -13.30 0.92 -15.81
CA ALA A 256 -12.45 -0.26 -15.87
C ALA A 256 -12.96 -1.37 -14.94
N MET A 257 -13.33 -1.02 -13.70
CA MET A 257 -13.86 -1.98 -12.74
C MET A 257 -15.24 -2.49 -13.16
N TYR A 258 -16.05 -1.64 -13.79
CA TYR A 258 -17.35 -2.04 -14.34
C TYR A 258 -17.20 -3.13 -15.42
N GLN A 259 -16.19 -3.02 -16.30
CA GLN A 259 -15.87 -4.07 -17.27
C GLN A 259 -15.41 -5.38 -16.58
N VAL A 260 -14.68 -5.28 -15.49
CA VAL A 260 -14.30 -6.45 -14.69
C VAL A 260 -15.55 -7.11 -14.11
N CYS A 261 -16.45 -6.33 -13.51
CA CYS A 261 -17.71 -6.84 -12.95
C CYS A 261 -18.57 -7.51 -14.04
N GLN A 262 -18.68 -6.90 -15.20
CA GLN A 262 -19.44 -7.47 -16.32
C GLN A 262 -18.91 -8.85 -16.72
N LYS A 263 -17.61 -8.97 -16.93
CA LYS A 263 -16.98 -10.24 -17.28
C LYS A 263 -17.08 -11.26 -16.15
N PHE A 264 -16.92 -10.82 -14.92
CA PHE A 264 -16.98 -11.68 -13.72
C PHE A 264 -18.39 -12.27 -13.57
N LEU A 265 -19.44 -11.44 -13.63
CA LEU A 265 -20.82 -11.87 -13.47
C LEU A 265 -21.35 -12.70 -14.65
N GLN A 266 -20.73 -12.61 -15.83
CA GLN A 266 -20.96 -13.53 -16.93
C GLN A 266 -20.30 -14.90 -16.70
N THR A 267 -19.15 -14.91 -16.03
CA THR A 267 -18.38 -16.13 -15.74
C THR A 267 -18.94 -16.88 -14.53
N TYR A 268 -19.42 -16.14 -13.52
CA TYR A 268 -19.93 -16.65 -12.24
C TYR A 268 -21.39 -16.19 -12.03
N PRO A 269 -22.39 -16.87 -12.65
CA PRO A 269 -23.79 -16.47 -12.54
C PRO A 269 -24.36 -16.49 -11.12
N GLU A 270 -23.81 -17.29 -10.22
CA GLU A 270 -24.16 -17.36 -8.81
C GLU A 270 -23.95 -16.04 -8.08
N GLU A 271 -22.98 -15.24 -8.52
CA GLU A 271 -22.64 -13.94 -7.93
C GLU A 271 -23.54 -12.80 -8.39
N GLN A 272 -24.35 -12.99 -9.44
CA GLN A 272 -25.23 -11.96 -10.01
C GLN A 272 -26.23 -11.37 -9.01
N LYS A 273 -26.66 -12.16 -8.03
CA LYS A 273 -27.58 -11.70 -6.98
C LYS A 273 -26.86 -11.09 -5.79
N ARG A 274 -25.56 -11.37 -5.63
CA ARG A 274 -24.79 -11.00 -4.45
C ARG A 274 -24.03 -9.69 -4.59
N LEU A 275 -23.64 -9.27 -5.81
CA LEU A 275 -22.82 -8.08 -6.02
C LEU A 275 -23.65 -6.82 -6.26
N TRP A 276 -23.36 -5.80 -5.46
CA TRP A 276 -24.08 -4.53 -5.43
C TRP A 276 -23.11 -3.34 -5.51
N GLU A 277 -23.41 -2.34 -6.30
CA GLU A 277 -22.81 -1.01 -6.18
C GLU A 277 -23.42 -0.33 -4.96
N VAL A 278 -22.59 0.22 -4.06
CA VAL A 278 -23.02 0.62 -2.73
C VAL A 278 -22.50 1.99 -2.35
N GLU A 279 -23.40 2.87 -1.91
CA GLU A 279 -23.09 4.06 -1.14
C GLU A 279 -23.08 3.72 0.36
N ALA A 280 -22.13 4.29 1.12
CA ALA A 280 -22.07 4.05 2.57
C ALA A 280 -23.31 4.60 3.29
N PRO A 281 -23.86 3.90 4.27
CA PRO A 281 -23.48 2.62 4.90
C PRO A 281 -23.93 1.36 4.14
N GLY A 282 -24.63 1.48 3.03
CA GLY A 282 -25.09 0.35 2.25
C GLY A 282 -26.46 -0.18 2.69
N ASP A 283 -27.38 0.70 3.05
CA ASP A 283 -28.80 0.34 3.24
C ASP A 283 -29.46 -0.02 1.89
N TRP A 284 -30.63 -0.60 1.92
CA TRP A 284 -31.34 -1.04 0.70
C TRP A 284 -31.54 0.08 -0.33
N SER A 285 -31.80 1.30 0.13
CA SER A 285 -31.95 2.48 -0.72
C SER A 285 -30.62 2.96 -1.34
N GLN A 286 -29.49 2.48 -0.84
CA GLN A 286 -28.13 2.85 -1.22
C GLN A 286 -27.41 1.75 -1.99
N ARG A 287 -28.16 0.76 -2.49
CA ARG A 287 -27.64 -0.37 -3.27
C ARG A 287 -28.25 -0.43 -4.65
N VAL A 288 -27.40 -0.65 -5.63
CA VAL A 288 -27.82 -0.95 -7.01
C VAL A 288 -27.23 -2.29 -7.41
N ASN A 289 -28.07 -3.25 -7.78
CA ASN A 289 -27.56 -4.55 -8.23
C ASN A 289 -26.79 -4.36 -9.55
N ILE A 290 -25.51 -4.75 -9.54
CA ILE A 290 -24.58 -4.51 -10.65
C ILE A 290 -25.03 -5.26 -11.92
N TRP A 291 -25.49 -6.51 -11.77
CA TRP A 291 -25.94 -7.30 -12.92
C TRP A 291 -27.16 -6.70 -13.60
N LEU A 292 -28.16 -6.29 -12.83
CA LEU A 292 -29.34 -5.63 -13.37
C LEU A 292 -28.98 -4.32 -14.10
N LYS A 293 -28.08 -3.52 -13.53
CA LYS A 293 -27.58 -2.30 -14.15
C LYS A 293 -26.92 -2.60 -15.52
N ILE A 294 -26.05 -3.62 -15.59
CA ILE A 294 -25.41 -4.06 -16.83
C ILE A 294 -26.44 -4.47 -17.88
N GLN A 295 -27.50 -5.22 -17.51
CA GLN A 295 -28.56 -5.66 -18.42
C GLN A 295 -29.37 -4.47 -18.99
N MET A 296 -29.66 -3.50 -18.15
CA MET A 296 -30.41 -2.29 -18.58
C MET A 296 -29.59 -1.45 -19.57
N GLU A 297 -28.31 -1.25 -19.33
CA GLU A 297 -27.43 -0.50 -20.24
C GLU A 297 -27.24 -1.21 -21.59
N SER A 298 -27.09 -2.53 -21.58
CA SER A 298 -26.99 -3.34 -22.79
C SER A 298 -28.28 -3.28 -23.64
N SER A 299 -29.43 -3.24 -22.98
CA SER A 299 -30.73 -3.16 -23.65
C SER A 299 -31.01 -1.77 -24.29
N SER A 300 -30.45 -0.71 -23.69
CA SER A 300 -30.60 0.66 -24.20
C SER A 300 -29.68 0.96 -25.38
N SER A 301 -28.47 0.34 -25.44
CA SER A 301 -27.56 0.52 -26.59
C SER A 301 -27.97 -0.26 -27.84
N GLY A 302 -28.78 -1.29 -27.73
CA GLY A 302 -29.30 -2.06 -28.87
C GLY A 302 -30.50 -1.41 -29.59
N ARG A 303 -30.99 -0.24 -29.14
CA ARG A 303 -32.15 0.48 -29.74
C ARG A 303 -31.73 1.74 -30.51
N ARG A 304 -30.47 1.94 -30.81
CA ARG A 304 -29.99 3.05 -31.67
C ARG A 304 -29.55 2.57 -33.04
#